data_2e8433d2ca1f4f7a23312a1053170e69
#
_entry.id   2e8433d2ca1f4f7a23312a1053170e69
#
_cell.length_a   1.000
_cell.length_b   1.000
_cell.length_c   1.000
_cell.angle_alpha   90.00
_cell.angle_beta   90.00
_cell.angle_gamma   90.00
#
_symmetry.space_group_name_H-M   'P 1'
#
loop_
_entity.id
_entity.type
_entity.pdbx_description
1 polymer ?
#
loop_
_entity_poly.entity_id
_entity_poly.type
_entity_poly.pdbx_seq_one_letter_code
_entity_poly.pdbx_strand_id
1 'polypeptide(L)'
;NNKNINSYYIGYDNERTIFFQTLQFKVLVTTMPDLGKFAFTRSPYNVHYAYIFSSLISSHMGYMHDAFDNYDSILCLGAHQFTEIKTLEQHYGLKQKIIIECGYGHLENILDAFEQESKNLKIKKEGIHVVIAPTYGQSSLLEIDNGELCLDLFDILAKANIEVTLRPHWMTINNNPLLISKIIESQKNCRTFKIENDLSSINSLISSDILISDLSGVALEYAFGFLKPVVYIDI
;
A
#
# COMPACT_ATOMS: atom_id res chain seq x y z
N ASN A 1 8.05 -22.72 4.47
CA ASN A 1 9.03 -22.83 3.38
C ASN A 1 8.45 -23.69 2.28
N ASN A 2 7.91 -23.07 1.25
CA ASN A 2 7.48 -23.77 0.05
C ASN A 2 8.77 -24.19 -0.71
N LYS A 3 9.03 -25.51 -0.79
CA LYS A 3 10.27 -26.05 -1.37
C LYS A 3 10.46 -25.75 -2.88
N ASN A 4 9.45 -25.15 -3.50
CA ASN A 4 9.43 -24.85 -4.95
C ASN A 4 9.71 -23.36 -5.25
N ILE A 5 10.00 -22.53 -4.24
CA ILE A 5 10.27 -21.11 -4.42
C ILE A 5 11.73 -20.83 -4.03
N ASN A 6 12.48 -20.25 -4.95
CA ASN A 6 13.82 -19.77 -4.73
C ASN A 6 13.80 -18.23 -4.66
N SER A 7 14.50 -17.66 -3.69
CA SER A 7 14.67 -16.20 -3.56
C SER A 7 16.07 -15.81 -3.97
N TYR A 8 16.16 -14.77 -4.79
CA TYR A 8 17.42 -14.22 -5.27
C TYR A 8 17.43 -12.71 -5.08
N TYR A 9 18.57 -12.20 -4.65
CA TYR A 9 18.83 -10.78 -4.64
C TYR A 9 19.36 -10.35 -6.01
N ILE A 10 18.71 -9.39 -6.65
CA ILE A 10 19.04 -8.93 -8.02
C ILE A 10 19.83 -7.61 -8.06
N GLY A 11 20.32 -7.13 -6.92
CA GLY A 11 21.09 -5.89 -6.84
C GLY A 11 20.28 -4.60 -6.95
N TYR A 12 21.01 -3.50 -7.06
CA TYR A 12 20.49 -2.15 -7.25
C TYR A 12 21.00 -1.54 -8.56
N ASP A 13 20.41 -0.45 -8.97
CA ASP A 13 20.85 0.39 -10.10
C ASP A 13 21.24 -0.39 -11.36
N ASN A 14 22.52 -0.38 -11.70
CA ASN A 14 23.04 -0.99 -12.93
C ASN A 14 22.84 -2.52 -12.95
N GLU A 15 23.04 -3.20 -11.82
CA GLU A 15 22.87 -4.66 -11.73
C GLU A 15 21.44 -5.07 -12.02
N ARG A 16 20.49 -4.36 -11.44
CA ARG A 16 19.04 -4.57 -11.69
C ARG A 16 18.68 -4.26 -13.14
N THR A 17 19.24 -3.20 -13.71
CA THR A 17 19.04 -2.85 -15.13
C THR A 17 19.54 -3.95 -16.06
N ILE A 18 20.76 -4.44 -15.84
CA ILE A 18 21.35 -5.55 -16.62
C ILE A 18 20.49 -6.81 -16.47
N PHE A 19 20.04 -7.11 -15.24
CA PHE A 19 19.15 -8.25 -14.99
C PHE A 19 17.91 -8.19 -15.88
N PHE A 20 17.18 -7.07 -15.90
CA PHE A 20 15.97 -6.92 -16.72
C PHE A 20 16.27 -6.99 -18.22
N GLN A 21 17.38 -6.41 -18.68
CA GLN A 21 17.78 -6.43 -20.09
C GLN A 21 18.21 -7.82 -20.60
N THR A 22 18.62 -8.71 -19.71
CA THR A 22 19.13 -10.03 -20.05
C THR A 22 18.21 -11.19 -19.69
N LEU A 23 16.99 -10.90 -19.22
CA LEU A 23 16.02 -11.93 -18.86
C LEU A 23 15.71 -12.89 -20.02
N GLN A 24 15.74 -14.19 -19.73
CA GLN A 24 15.41 -15.27 -20.67
C GLN A 24 14.32 -16.20 -20.10
N PHE A 25 13.50 -15.71 -19.17
CA PHE A 25 12.39 -16.46 -18.61
C PHE A 25 11.21 -16.51 -19.59
N LYS A 26 10.36 -17.51 -19.44
CA LYS A 26 9.12 -17.58 -20.21
C LYS A 26 8.13 -16.49 -19.79
N VAL A 27 8.00 -16.26 -18.50
CA VAL A 27 7.07 -15.30 -17.91
C VAL A 27 7.77 -14.54 -16.78
N LEU A 28 7.61 -13.23 -16.76
CA LEU A 28 7.91 -12.36 -15.62
C LEU A 28 6.61 -11.79 -15.08
N VAL A 29 6.32 -12.07 -13.80
CA VAL A 29 5.22 -11.44 -13.07
C VAL A 29 5.79 -10.36 -12.16
N THR A 30 5.22 -9.17 -12.18
CA THR A 30 5.72 -8.03 -11.40
C THR A 30 4.61 -7.09 -10.97
N THR A 31 4.83 -6.38 -9.87
CA THR A 31 4.00 -5.26 -9.38
C THR A 31 4.58 -3.89 -9.76
N MET A 32 5.69 -3.85 -10.52
CA MET A 32 6.32 -2.61 -10.96
C MET A 32 5.57 -2.06 -12.18
N PRO A 33 5.00 -0.87 -12.15
CA PRO A 33 4.44 -0.21 -13.33
C PRO A 33 5.56 0.29 -14.25
N ASP A 34 5.18 0.93 -15.35
CA ASP A 34 6.10 1.67 -16.24
C ASP A 34 7.16 0.79 -16.93
N LEU A 35 6.79 -0.45 -17.28
CA LEU A 35 7.64 -1.31 -18.11
C LEU A 35 7.98 -0.60 -19.42
N GLY A 36 9.28 -0.55 -19.74
CA GLY A 36 9.82 0.18 -20.87
C GLY A 36 10.27 1.60 -20.56
N LYS A 37 10.12 2.03 -19.31
CA LYS A 37 10.58 3.34 -18.83
C LYS A 37 11.70 3.16 -17.80
N PHE A 38 12.51 4.20 -17.66
CA PHE A 38 13.63 4.22 -16.72
C PHE A 38 14.55 2.98 -16.89
N ALA A 39 14.94 2.39 -15.77
CA ALA A 39 15.79 1.20 -15.73
C ALA A 39 15.03 -0.12 -15.91
N PHE A 40 13.70 -0.09 -16.00
CA PHE A 40 12.84 -1.25 -16.15
C PHE A 40 12.42 -1.46 -17.60
N THR A 41 13.32 -2.01 -18.42
CA THR A 41 13.11 -2.21 -19.86
C THR A 41 12.73 -3.66 -20.17
N ARG A 42 12.04 -3.87 -21.30
CA ARG A 42 11.80 -5.22 -21.82
C ARG A 42 13.12 -5.85 -22.28
N SER A 43 13.27 -7.13 -21.98
CA SER A 43 14.32 -7.95 -22.53
C SER A 43 14.14 -8.12 -24.06
N PRO A 44 15.22 -8.23 -24.85
CA PRO A 44 15.15 -8.55 -26.28
C PRO A 44 14.67 -9.99 -26.55
N TYR A 45 14.64 -10.83 -25.52
CA TYR A 45 14.17 -12.21 -25.64
C TYR A 45 12.64 -12.29 -25.55
N ASN A 46 12.08 -13.43 -25.95
CA ASN A 46 10.64 -13.65 -25.93
C ASN A 46 10.14 -13.95 -24.50
N VAL A 47 10.01 -12.89 -23.68
CA VAL A 47 9.49 -12.94 -22.31
C VAL A 47 8.08 -12.41 -22.32
N HIS A 48 7.13 -13.13 -21.71
CA HIS A 48 5.78 -12.64 -21.43
C HIS A 48 5.77 -11.86 -20.13
N TYR A 49 5.37 -10.59 -20.19
CA TYR A 49 5.32 -9.69 -19.04
C TYR A 49 3.90 -9.59 -18.51
N ALA A 50 3.69 -10.05 -17.30
CA ALA A 50 2.42 -10.00 -16.59
C ALA A 50 2.50 -8.99 -15.43
N TYR A 51 1.63 -8.01 -15.44
CA TYR A 51 1.46 -7.10 -14.31
C TYR A 51 0.43 -7.66 -13.32
N ILE A 52 0.70 -7.57 -12.03
CA ILE A 52 -0.27 -7.84 -10.98
C ILE A 52 -0.39 -6.63 -10.06
N PHE A 53 -1.62 -6.19 -9.83
CA PHE A 53 -1.87 -5.12 -8.88
C PHE A 53 -1.54 -5.56 -7.44
N SER A 54 -0.94 -4.67 -6.68
CA SER A 54 -0.60 -4.87 -5.26
C SER A 54 -1.53 -4.10 -4.32
N SER A 55 -2.54 -3.41 -4.85
CA SER A 55 -3.50 -2.62 -4.08
C SER A 55 -4.85 -2.55 -4.78
N LEU A 56 -5.92 -2.39 -4.01
CA LEU A 56 -7.31 -2.24 -4.49
C LEU A 56 -7.60 -0.84 -5.07
N ILE A 57 -6.64 0.06 -5.08
CA ILE A 57 -6.85 1.41 -5.62
C ILE A 57 -7.21 1.38 -7.11
N SER A 58 -7.92 2.42 -7.56
CA SER A 58 -8.23 2.63 -8.96
C SER A 58 -6.95 2.79 -9.78
N SER A 59 -6.90 2.12 -10.95
CA SER A 59 -5.73 2.19 -11.82
C SER A 59 -5.52 3.58 -12.40
N HIS A 60 -6.58 4.34 -12.67
CA HIS A 60 -6.47 5.69 -13.24
C HIS A 60 -6.15 6.77 -12.20
N MET A 61 -6.39 6.50 -10.92
CA MET A 61 -6.03 7.42 -9.83
C MET A 61 -4.60 7.21 -9.33
N GLY A 62 -4.14 5.96 -9.30
CA GLY A 62 -2.84 5.59 -8.73
C GLY A 62 -1.69 5.49 -9.73
N TYR A 63 -1.96 5.51 -11.03
CA TYR A 63 -0.95 5.27 -12.06
C TYR A 63 -1.09 6.23 -13.23
N MET A 64 0.02 6.46 -13.93
CA MET A 64 0.00 7.19 -15.20
C MET A 64 -0.77 6.37 -16.25
N HIS A 65 -1.43 7.04 -17.19
CA HIS A 65 -2.28 6.41 -18.20
C HIS A 65 -1.53 5.36 -19.07
N ASP A 66 -0.23 5.52 -19.24
CA ASP A 66 0.65 4.66 -20.05
C ASP A 66 1.47 3.66 -19.22
N ALA A 67 1.20 3.55 -17.91
CA ALA A 67 1.95 2.70 -16.98
C ALA A 67 1.95 1.21 -17.35
N PHE A 68 0.92 0.77 -18.09
CA PHE A 68 0.69 -0.64 -18.42
C PHE A 68 0.86 -0.96 -19.91
N ASP A 69 1.25 0.00 -20.75
CA ASP A 69 1.24 -0.14 -22.21
C ASP A 69 2.10 -1.27 -22.72
N ASN A 70 3.23 -1.49 -22.09
CA ASN A 70 4.21 -2.50 -22.49
C ASN A 70 4.01 -3.88 -21.86
N TYR A 71 2.92 -4.10 -21.12
CA TYR A 71 2.59 -5.41 -20.57
C TYR A 71 1.80 -6.26 -21.57
N ASP A 72 2.00 -7.57 -21.51
CA ASP A 72 1.27 -8.54 -22.35
C ASP A 72 -0.01 -8.99 -21.65
N SER A 73 0.00 -9.11 -20.32
CA SER A 73 -1.18 -9.42 -19.53
C SER A 73 -1.24 -8.60 -18.23
N ILE A 74 -2.46 -8.44 -17.72
CA ILE A 74 -2.74 -7.74 -16.47
C ILE A 74 -3.66 -8.60 -15.61
N LEU A 75 -3.22 -8.85 -14.37
CA LEU A 75 -3.98 -9.54 -13.35
C LEU A 75 -4.66 -8.50 -12.46
N CYS A 76 -5.97 -8.34 -12.64
CA CYS A 76 -6.80 -7.39 -11.90
C CYS A 76 -7.32 -8.01 -10.61
N LEU A 77 -7.32 -7.24 -9.53
CA LEU A 77 -7.81 -7.69 -8.23
C LEU A 77 -9.34 -7.67 -8.16
N GLY A 78 -9.99 -6.89 -9.03
CA GLY A 78 -11.44 -6.81 -9.10
C GLY A 78 -11.94 -6.19 -10.40
N ALA A 79 -13.27 -6.25 -10.59
CA ALA A 79 -13.94 -5.81 -11.80
C ALA A 79 -13.74 -4.32 -12.13
N HIS A 80 -13.49 -3.47 -11.12
CA HIS A 80 -13.21 -2.05 -11.34
C HIS A 80 -11.92 -1.86 -12.16
N GLN A 81 -10.81 -2.50 -11.77
CA GLN A 81 -9.55 -2.43 -12.50
C GLN A 81 -9.66 -3.03 -13.91
N PHE A 82 -10.40 -4.15 -14.05
CA PHE A 82 -10.70 -4.72 -15.36
C PHE A 82 -11.37 -3.71 -16.29
N THR A 83 -12.42 -3.06 -15.79
CA THR A 83 -13.17 -2.04 -16.55
C THR A 83 -12.30 -0.83 -16.88
N GLU A 84 -11.52 -0.35 -15.94
CA GLU A 84 -10.61 0.79 -16.13
C GLU A 84 -9.56 0.50 -17.21
N ILE A 85 -8.89 -0.65 -17.16
CA ILE A 85 -7.89 -1.02 -18.18
C ILE A 85 -8.54 -1.16 -19.56
N LYS A 86 -9.71 -1.77 -19.65
CA LYS A 86 -10.45 -1.85 -20.92
C LYS A 86 -10.82 -0.46 -21.46
N THR A 87 -11.24 0.42 -20.59
CA THR A 87 -11.57 1.81 -20.97
C THR A 87 -10.34 2.55 -21.47
N LEU A 88 -9.18 2.40 -20.80
CA LEU A 88 -7.91 2.99 -21.25
C LEU A 88 -7.50 2.46 -22.63
N GLU A 89 -7.58 1.15 -22.85
CA GLU A 89 -7.27 0.52 -24.14
C GLU A 89 -8.12 1.12 -25.27
N GLN A 90 -9.43 1.30 -25.03
CA GLN A 90 -10.36 1.86 -26.01
C GLN A 90 -10.12 3.36 -26.24
N HIS A 91 -9.95 4.12 -25.15
CA HIS A 91 -9.82 5.57 -25.22
C HIS A 91 -8.54 6.02 -25.94
N TYR A 92 -7.43 5.34 -25.70
CA TYR A 92 -6.13 5.67 -26.29
C TYR A 92 -5.76 4.80 -27.50
N GLY A 93 -6.62 3.88 -27.94
CA GLY A 93 -6.35 2.98 -29.06
C GLY A 93 -5.16 2.05 -28.81
N LEU A 94 -4.97 1.61 -27.57
CA LEU A 94 -3.83 0.78 -27.16
C LEU A 94 -3.98 -0.67 -27.62
N LYS A 95 -2.85 -1.37 -27.74
CA LYS A 95 -2.85 -2.81 -27.96
C LYS A 95 -3.60 -3.50 -26.83
N GLN A 96 -4.58 -4.34 -27.18
CA GLN A 96 -5.32 -5.12 -26.21
C GLN A 96 -4.41 -6.11 -25.48
N LYS A 97 -4.56 -6.16 -24.16
CA LYS A 97 -3.83 -7.05 -23.26
C LYS A 97 -4.72 -8.22 -22.85
N ILE A 98 -4.13 -9.31 -22.42
CA ILE A 98 -4.84 -10.37 -21.73
C ILE A 98 -5.14 -9.87 -20.31
N ILE A 99 -6.41 -9.66 -19.99
CA ILE A 99 -6.83 -9.19 -18.67
C ILE A 99 -7.52 -10.33 -17.94
N ILE A 100 -7.06 -10.59 -16.72
CA ILE A 100 -7.54 -11.70 -15.89
C ILE A 100 -7.96 -11.12 -14.53
N GLU A 101 -9.19 -11.40 -14.11
CA GLU A 101 -9.62 -11.13 -12.74
C GLU A 101 -9.12 -12.27 -11.84
N CYS A 102 -8.23 -11.96 -10.91
CA CYS A 102 -7.56 -12.95 -10.06
C CYS A 102 -7.94 -12.85 -8.57
N GLY A 103 -8.68 -11.80 -8.18
CA GLY A 103 -8.96 -11.51 -6.78
C GLY A 103 -7.74 -10.91 -6.03
N TYR A 104 -7.92 -10.61 -4.75
CA TYR A 104 -6.91 -10.00 -3.91
C TYR A 104 -6.56 -10.89 -2.71
N GLY A 105 -5.62 -11.81 -2.91
CA GLY A 105 -5.23 -12.79 -1.88
C GLY A 105 -4.70 -12.16 -0.59
N HIS A 106 -4.18 -10.90 -0.63
CA HIS A 106 -3.80 -10.20 0.59
C HIS A 106 -5.03 -9.87 1.46
N LEU A 107 -6.14 -9.49 0.86
CA LEU A 107 -7.40 -9.24 1.60
C LEU A 107 -7.92 -10.53 2.24
N GLU A 108 -7.81 -11.67 1.57
CA GLU A 108 -8.16 -12.98 2.14
C GLU A 108 -7.33 -13.28 3.39
N ASN A 109 -6.01 -13.04 3.33
CA ASN A 109 -5.13 -13.21 4.49
C ASN A 109 -5.50 -12.26 5.65
N ILE A 110 -5.91 -11.01 5.34
CA ILE A 110 -6.38 -10.06 6.36
C ILE A 110 -7.66 -10.57 7.02
N LEU A 111 -8.62 -11.05 6.24
CA LEU A 111 -9.88 -11.61 6.74
C LEU A 111 -9.64 -12.82 7.64
N ASP A 112 -8.80 -13.75 7.20
CA ASP A 112 -8.45 -14.95 7.98
C ASP A 112 -7.78 -14.57 9.31
N ALA A 113 -6.83 -13.63 9.28
CA ALA A 113 -6.15 -13.15 10.48
C ALA A 113 -7.13 -12.43 11.43
N PHE A 114 -8.04 -11.61 10.89
CA PHE A 114 -9.06 -10.94 11.68
C PHE A 114 -10.02 -11.92 12.36
N GLU A 115 -10.46 -12.95 11.64
CA GLU A 115 -11.31 -14.00 12.22
C GLU A 115 -10.61 -14.78 13.35
N GLN A 116 -9.32 -15.07 13.20
CA GLN A 116 -8.55 -15.78 14.21
C GLN A 116 -8.34 -14.92 15.45
N GLU A 117 -7.93 -13.67 15.28
CA GLU A 117 -7.66 -12.76 16.39
C GLU A 117 -8.95 -12.31 17.09
N SER A 118 -10.04 -12.07 16.36
CA SER A 118 -11.32 -11.66 16.96
C SER A 118 -11.90 -12.72 17.90
N LYS A 119 -11.60 -14.00 17.68
CA LYS A 119 -11.97 -15.09 18.59
C LYS A 119 -11.17 -15.08 19.89
N ASN A 120 -9.94 -14.55 19.85
CA ASN A 120 -9.02 -14.46 20.99
C ASN A 120 -9.17 -13.17 21.79
N LEU A 121 -9.62 -12.10 21.14
CA LEU A 121 -9.76 -10.79 21.74
C LEU A 121 -11.05 -10.71 22.61
N LYS A 122 -10.98 -11.21 23.85
CA LYS A 122 -11.90 -10.82 24.92
C LYS A 122 -11.55 -9.43 25.46
N ILE A 123 -11.40 -8.43 24.59
CA ILE A 123 -11.03 -7.09 25.03
C ILE A 123 -12.31 -6.35 25.42
N LYS A 124 -12.52 -6.15 26.71
CA LYS A 124 -13.29 -4.99 27.19
C LYS A 124 -12.42 -3.76 26.90
N LYS A 125 -12.67 -3.13 25.78
CA LYS A 125 -11.99 -1.91 25.38
C LYS A 125 -12.67 -0.74 26.09
N GLU A 126 -11.92 -0.04 26.93
CA GLU A 126 -12.35 1.26 27.46
C GLU A 126 -11.84 2.34 26.50
N GLY A 127 -12.76 3.07 25.86
CA GLY A 127 -12.44 4.15 24.93
C GLY A 127 -12.34 3.76 23.46
N ILE A 128 -12.17 4.79 22.63
CA ILE A 128 -12.02 4.68 21.18
C ILE A 128 -10.52 4.64 20.85
N HIS A 129 -10.15 3.73 19.98
CA HIS A 129 -8.79 3.62 19.44
C HIS A 129 -8.80 3.95 17.94
N VAL A 130 -8.01 4.92 17.55
CA VAL A 130 -7.83 5.37 16.17
C VAL A 130 -6.44 4.97 15.68
N VAL A 131 -6.37 4.37 14.50
CA VAL A 131 -5.11 4.22 13.77
C VAL A 131 -5.02 5.33 12.72
N ILE A 132 -3.88 6.01 12.65
CA ILE A 132 -3.57 6.97 11.58
C ILE A 132 -2.52 6.33 10.69
N ALA A 133 -2.89 5.98 9.46
CA ALA A 133 -2.04 5.27 8.51
C ALA A 133 -1.98 6.02 7.17
N PRO A 134 -1.15 7.06 7.07
CA PRO A 134 -1.02 7.86 5.87
C PRO A 134 -0.22 7.16 4.77
N THR A 135 -0.38 7.62 3.53
CA THR A 135 0.56 7.34 2.45
C THR A 135 1.90 8.03 2.67
N TYR A 136 2.76 8.09 1.68
CA TYR A 136 4.07 8.73 1.75
C TYR A 136 4.21 9.82 0.69
N GLY A 137 5.20 10.71 0.88
CA GLY A 137 5.52 11.80 -0.03
C GLY A 137 5.00 13.15 0.45
N GLN A 138 5.46 14.22 -0.19
CA GLN A 138 5.23 15.60 0.26
C GLN A 138 3.75 16.01 0.35
N SER A 139 2.88 15.33 -0.38
CA SER A 139 1.42 15.53 -0.34
C SER A 139 0.72 14.50 0.56
N SER A 140 1.43 13.78 1.42
CA SER A 140 0.80 12.87 2.37
C SER A 140 0.42 13.60 3.66
N LEU A 141 -0.60 13.08 4.34
CA LEU A 141 -1.07 13.60 5.64
C LEU A 141 0.06 13.78 6.66
N LEU A 142 1.08 12.90 6.62
CA LEU A 142 2.18 12.94 7.57
C LEU A 142 3.28 13.94 7.18
N GLU A 143 3.54 14.12 5.87
CA GLU A 143 4.69 14.90 5.39
C GLU A 143 4.33 16.33 4.97
N ILE A 144 3.04 16.59 4.70
CA ILE A 144 2.56 17.94 4.39
C ILE A 144 2.89 18.90 5.56
N ASP A 145 3.24 20.12 5.23
CA ASP A 145 3.60 21.15 6.22
C ASP A 145 4.61 20.68 7.28
N ASN A 146 5.52 19.77 6.88
CA ASN A 146 6.51 19.16 7.77
C ASN A 146 5.89 18.53 9.03
N GLY A 147 4.70 17.92 8.87
CA GLY A 147 3.99 17.18 9.90
C GLY A 147 3.09 17.99 10.82
N GLU A 148 2.99 19.31 10.64
CA GLU A 148 2.19 20.18 11.53
C GLU A 148 0.70 19.77 11.53
N LEU A 149 0.11 19.52 10.34
CA LEU A 149 -1.28 19.09 10.25
C LEU A 149 -1.53 17.81 11.05
N CYS A 150 -0.58 16.86 11.00
CA CYS A 150 -0.71 15.59 11.73
C CYS A 150 -0.54 15.79 13.24
N LEU A 151 0.34 16.70 13.67
CA LEU A 151 0.50 17.08 15.09
C LEU A 151 -0.78 17.71 15.64
N ASP A 152 -1.40 18.63 14.90
CA ASP A 152 -2.68 19.22 15.28
C ASP A 152 -3.78 18.16 15.44
N LEU A 153 -3.83 17.19 14.53
CA LEU A 153 -4.76 16.08 14.61
C LEU A 153 -4.52 15.23 15.87
N PHE A 154 -3.26 14.93 16.22
CA PHE A 154 -2.94 14.20 17.45
C PHE A 154 -3.39 14.96 18.68
N ASP A 155 -3.19 16.27 18.73
CA ASP A 155 -3.59 17.13 19.85
C ASP A 155 -5.12 17.18 20.03
N ILE A 156 -5.87 17.23 18.92
CA ILE A 156 -7.34 17.17 18.94
C ILE A 156 -7.83 15.84 19.52
N LEU A 157 -7.27 14.72 19.04
CA LEU A 157 -7.62 13.38 19.50
C LEU A 157 -7.22 13.15 20.97
N ALA A 158 -6.04 13.63 21.38
CA ALA A 158 -5.59 13.54 22.76
C ALA A 158 -6.48 14.34 23.73
N LYS A 159 -6.92 15.56 23.35
CA LYS A 159 -7.89 16.35 24.14
C LYS A 159 -9.23 15.64 24.31
N ALA A 160 -9.64 14.83 23.33
CA ALA A 160 -10.83 13.99 23.40
C ALA A 160 -10.61 12.65 24.14
N ASN A 161 -9.41 12.43 24.69
CA ASN A 161 -9.00 11.19 25.36
C ASN A 161 -9.14 9.95 24.45
N ILE A 162 -8.87 10.11 23.17
CA ILE A 162 -8.88 9.04 22.17
C ILE A 162 -7.47 8.44 22.08
N GLU A 163 -7.38 7.11 22.12
CA GLU A 163 -6.11 6.40 21.91
C GLU A 163 -5.73 6.46 20.42
N VAL A 164 -4.51 6.84 20.13
CA VAL A 164 -3.99 6.99 18.76
C VAL A 164 -2.78 6.10 18.55
N THR A 165 -2.81 5.32 17.48
CA THR A 165 -1.61 4.63 16.98
C THR A 165 -1.25 5.21 15.61
N LEU A 166 -0.08 5.85 15.51
CA LEU A 166 0.47 6.26 14.23
C LEU A 166 1.19 5.07 13.58
N ARG A 167 0.80 4.77 12.36
CA ARG A 167 1.40 3.73 11.50
C ARG A 167 1.98 4.40 10.26
N PRO A 168 3.21 4.96 10.31
CA PRO A 168 3.79 5.67 9.20
C PRO A 168 4.12 4.71 8.06
N HIS A 169 4.06 5.18 6.82
CA HIS A 169 4.49 4.39 5.68
C HIS A 169 6.01 4.13 5.76
N TRP A 170 6.46 2.94 5.36
CA TRP A 170 7.87 2.56 5.42
C TRP A 170 8.80 3.51 4.61
N MET A 171 8.30 4.06 3.51
CA MET A 171 9.03 5.07 2.72
C MET A 171 9.26 6.36 3.51
N THR A 172 8.28 6.82 4.28
CA THR A 172 8.43 7.99 5.16
C THR A 172 9.46 7.73 6.25
N ILE A 173 9.43 6.54 6.87
CA ILE A 173 10.43 6.15 7.88
C ILE A 173 11.85 6.21 7.30
N ASN A 174 12.05 5.71 6.09
CA ASN A 174 13.37 5.63 5.46
C ASN A 174 13.83 6.97 4.88
N ASN A 175 12.92 7.71 4.23
CA ASN A 175 13.29 8.91 3.48
C ASN A 175 13.23 10.18 4.33
N ASN A 176 12.44 10.19 5.41
CA ASN A 176 12.24 11.34 6.28
C ASN A 176 12.34 10.99 7.78
N PRO A 177 13.44 10.36 8.25
CA PRO A 177 13.58 9.92 9.63
C PRO A 177 13.56 11.09 10.63
N LEU A 178 13.93 12.31 10.22
CA LEU A 178 13.88 13.50 11.07
C LEU A 178 12.45 13.90 11.42
N LEU A 179 11.53 13.78 10.48
CA LEU A 179 10.10 14.01 10.73
C LEU A 179 9.54 13.00 11.74
N ILE A 180 9.87 11.72 11.59
CA ILE A 180 9.47 10.70 12.56
C ILE A 180 10.01 11.00 13.95
N SER A 181 11.29 11.41 14.07
CA SER A 181 11.90 11.80 15.34
C SER A 181 11.22 13.02 15.95
N LYS A 182 10.87 14.04 15.15
CA LYS A 182 10.12 15.23 15.58
C LYS A 182 8.77 14.83 16.18
N ILE A 183 8.01 13.95 15.51
CA ILE A 183 6.71 13.50 15.98
C ILE A 183 6.84 12.72 17.30
N ILE A 184 7.78 11.79 17.38
CA ILE A 184 8.03 11.02 18.62
C ILE A 184 8.35 11.96 19.78
N GLU A 185 9.23 12.93 19.56
CA GLU A 185 9.62 13.89 20.61
C GLU A 185 8.46 14.77 21.04
N SER A 186 7.64 15.25 20.09
CA SER A 186 6.47 16.09 20.42
C SER A 186 5.42 15.32 21.23
N GLN A 187 5.25 14.02 20.97
CA GLN A 187 4.24 13.18 21.60
C GLN A 187 4.75 12.33 22.78
N LYS A 188 6.01 12.49 23.19
CA LYS A 188 6.65 11.66 24.25
C LYS A 188 5.92 11.63 25.59
N ASN A 189 5.19 12.72 25.92
CA ASN A 189 4.43 12.83 27.16
C ASN A 189 2.94 12.50 26.98
N CYS A 190 2.49 12.22 25.76
CA CYS A 190 1.10 11.90 25.47
C CYS A 190 0.85 10.41 25.76
N ARG A 191 0.05 10.13 26.79
CA ARG A 191 -0.24 8.74 27.22
C ARG A 191 -1.13 7.98 26.24
N THR A 192 -1.88 8.69 25.43
CA THR A 192 -2.82 8.11 24.45
C THR A 192 -2.21 7.93 23.08
N PHE A 193 -0.95 8.34 22.88
CA PHE A 193 -0.24 8.21 21.60
C PHE A 193 0.75 7.05 21.61
N LYS A 194 0.76 6.29 20.52
CA LYS A 194 1.73 5.24 20.21
C LYS A 194 2.16 5.34 18.75
N ILE A 195 3.37 4.90 18.46
CA ILE A 195 3.85 4.70 17.08
C ILE A 195 4.08 3.21 16.84
N GLU A 196 3.62 2.72 15.71
CA GLU A 196 3.85 1.33 15.30
C GLU A 196 5.19 1.23 14.56
N ASN A 197 6.10 0.42 15.10
CA ASN A 197 7.41 0.18 14.51
C ASN A 197 7.44 -1.10 13.66
N ASP A 198 6.55 -2.05 13.93
CA ASP A 198 6.43 -3.29 13.16
C ASP A 198 5.28 -3.18 12.14
N LEU A 199 5.63 -2.75 10.92
CA LEU A 199 4.67 -2.58 9.84
C LEU A 199 4.20 -3.92 9.22
N SER A 200 4.82 -5.03 9.57
CA SER A 200 4.34 -6.37 9.19
C SER A 200 3.19 -6.85 10.06
N SER A 201 3.06 -6.31 11.28
CA SER A 201 1.96 -6.60 12.19
C SER A 201 0.68 -5.91 11.75
N ILE A 202 -0.46 -6.60 11.85
CA ILE A 202 -1.80 -6.03 11.64
C ILE A 202 -2.56 -5.80 12.95
N ASN A 203 -1.91 -5.96 14.10
CA ASN A 203 -2.54 -5.93 15.42
C ASN A 203 -3.18 -4.57 15.74
N SER A 204 -2.54 -3.47 15.38
CA SER A 204 -3.10 -2.13 15.55
C SER A 204 -4.38 -1.94 14.73
N LEU A 205 -4.38 -2.43 13.47
CA LEU A 205 -5.55 -2.39 12.60
C LEU A 205 -6.70 -3.25 13.12
N ILE A 206 -6.41 -4.46 13.63
CA ILE A 206 -7.41 -5.33 14.25
C ILE A 206 -7.99 -4.68 15.51
N SER A 207 -7.15 -4.09 16.34
CA SER A 207 -7.58 -3.54 17.64
C SER A 207 -8.21 -2.16 17.57
N SER A 208 -8.01 -1.40 16.50
CA SER A 208 -8.59 -0.06 16.34
C SER A 208 -10.08 -0.11 16.00
N ASP A 209 -10.78 1.01 16.23
CA ASP A 209 -12.18 1.19 15.89
C ASP A 209 -12.36 1.97 14.60
N ILE A 210 -11.43 2.87 14.31
CA ILE A 210 -11.46 3.79 13.16
C ILE A 210 -10.06 3.89 12.58
N LEU A 211 -9.98 3.95 11.26
CA LEU A 211 -8.77 4.35 10.54
C LEU A 211 -8.92 5.79 10.04
N ILE A 212 -7.91 6.60 10.24
CA ILE A 212 -7.75 7.89 9.56
C ILE A 212 -6.61 7.76 8.55
N SER A 213 -6.86 8.15 7.33
CA SER A 213 -5.88 8.04 6.24
C SER A 213 -6.08 9.14 5.21
N ASP A 214 -5.12 9.27 4.34
CA ASP A 214 -5.19 9.98 3.07
C ASP A 214 -5.40 8.98 1.93
N LEU A 215 -4.98 9.28 0.71
CA LEU A 215 -5.11 8.38 -0.44
C LEU A 215 -4.12 7.18 -0.32
N SER A 216 -4.43 6.24 0.57
CA SER A 216 -3.61 5.06 0.85
C SER A 216 -4.38 3.76 0.61
N GLY A 217 -3.69 2.75 0.07
CA GLY A 217 -4.26 1.42 -0.16
C GLY A 217 -4.74 0.72 1.11
N VAL A 218 -4.07 0.97 2.24
CA VAL A 218 -4.45 0.40 3.55
C VAL A 218 -5.86 0.81 4.00
N ALA A 219 -6.34 1.96 3.53
CA ALA A 219 -7.70 2.43 3.84
C ALA A 219 -8.77 1.49 3.25
N LEU A 220 -8.57 1.03 2.02
CA LEU A 220 -9.46 0.06 1.38
C LEU A 220 -9.34 -1.33 2.03
N GLU A 221 -8.12 -1.75 2.34
CA GLU A 221 -7.87 -3.00 3.06
C GLU A 221 -8.52 -3.00 4.44
N TYR A 222 -8.47 -1.88 5.16
CA TYR A 222 -9.11 -1.73 6.45
C TYR A 222 -10.63 -1.77 6.35
N ALA A 223 -11.21 -1.01 5.40
CA ALA A 223 -12.65 -0.97 5.22
C ALA A 223 -13.24 -2.34 4.83
N PHE A 224 -12.60 -3.04 3.90
CA PHE A 224 -13.09 -4.32 3.38
C PHE A 224 -12.64 -5.52 4.22
N GLY A 225 -11.46 -5.48 4.82
CA GLY A 225 -10.91 -6.58 5.59
C GLY A 225 -11.43 -6.63 7.04
N PHE A 226 -11.61 -5.48 7.67
CA PHE A 226 -12.08 -5.41 9.06
C PHE A 226 -13.52 -4.94 9.19
N LEU A 227 -14.15 -4.49 8.09
CA LEU A 227 -15.51 -3.93 8.07
C LEU A 227 -15.69 -2.79 9.08
N LYS A 228 -14.68 -1.93 9.19
CA LYS A 228 -14.62 -0.80 10.12
C LYS A 228 -14.57 0.53 9.37
N PRO A 229 -14.99 1.62 9.99
CA PRO A 229 -15.05 2.93 9.36
C PRO A 229 -13.66 3.50 9.06
N VAL A 230 -13.56 4.18 7.92
CA VAL A 230 -12.39 4.95 7.49
C VAL A 230 -12.77 6.42 7.35
N VAL A 231 -11.94 7.30 7.88
CA VAL A 231 -12.00 8.75 7.66
C VAL A 231 -10.88 9.13 6.72
N TYR A 232 -11.24 9.67 5.56
CA TYR A 232 -10.27 10.21 4.60
C TYR A 232 -10.05 11.69 4.88
N ILE A 233 -8.78 12.09 4.93
CA ILE A 233 -8.35 13.48 4.94
C ILE A 233 -7.95 13.82 3.51
N ASP A 234 -8.71 14.72 2.89
CA ASP A 234 -8.42 15.26 1.56
C ASP A 234 -7.43 16.39 1.69
N ILE A 235 -6.25 16.23 1.07
CA ILE A 235 -5.11 17.15 1.19
C ILE A 235 -4.68 17.64 -0.19
#